data_5073274c57bc37c4cdf2e7cf381d4260
#
_entry.id   5073274c57bc37c4cdf2e7cf381d4260
#
_cell.length_a   1.000
_cell.length_b   1.000
_cell.length_c   1.000
_cell.angle_alpha   90.00
_cell.angle_beta   90.00
_cell.angle_gamma   90.00
#
_symmetry.space_group_name_H-M   'P 1'
#
loop_
_entity.id
_entity.type
_entity.pdbx_description
1 polymer ?
#
loop_
_entity_poly.entity_id
_entity_poly.type
_entity_poly.pdbx_seq_one_letter_code
_entity_poly.pdbx_strand_id
1 'polypeptide(L)'
;TLASGVPQIVVSTEPTELIVFKGQPNLVPVTGTPLLWATNSAIDVLVDTNSSDYFVLISGRWFRAPGLDGPWTFVASNALPPYFSQIPAKGSPASVVLASVAGTPQAQAAVIANSIPQTASILRVGGPSFAPVFDGAPVWKPIEDTSLEYAVNTGAPLIRVGSDSYFA
;
A
#
# COMPACT_ATOMS: atom_id res chain seq x y z
N THR A 1 7.03 15.79 28.39
CA THR A 1 5.74 16.52 28.41
C THR A 1 4.83 15.87 27.38
N LEU A 2 3.86 15.09 27.83
CA LEU A 2 2.80 14.57 26.98
C LEU A 2 2.01 15.78 26.46
N ALA A 3 1.90 15.88 25.12
CA ALA A 3 1.06 16.89 24.49
C ALA A 3 -0.38 16.62 24.93
N SER A 4 -0.95 17.49 25.75
CA SER A 4 -2.33 17.43 26.24
C SER A 4 -3.30 17.94 25.16
N GLY A 5 -3.25 17.37 23.96
CA GLY A 5 -4.24 17.65 22.92
C GLY A 5 -5.32 16.58 22.97
N VAL A 6 -6.58 16.98 23.04
CA VAL A 6 -7.71 16.08 22.81
C VAL A 6 -7.56 15.56 21.38
N PRO A 7 -7.51 14.23 21.15
CA PRO A 7 -7.40 13.70 19.78
C PRO A 7 -8.62 14.11 18.96
N GLN A 8 -8.38 14.55 17.73
CA GLN A 8 -9.46 14.81 16.79
C GLN A 8 -10.04 13.46 16.34
N ILE A 9 -11.32 13.25 16.58
CA ILE A 9 -12.04 12.06 16.16
C ILE A 9 -12.72 12.39 14.82
N VAL A 10 -12.31 11.67 13.78
CA VAL A 10 -12.92 11.73 12.44
C VAL A 10 -13.82 10.51 12.29
N VAL A 11 -15.11 10.75 11.99
CA VAL A 11 -16.09 9.69 11.76
C VAL A 11 -16.44 9.68 10.28
N SER A 12 -16.33 8.52 9.62
CA SER A 12 -16.78 8.33 8.24
C SER A 12 -17.66 7.09 8.15
N THR A 13 -18.69 7.15 7.30
CA THR A 13 -19.57 6.02 6.96
C THR A 13 -19.17 5.37 5.63
N GLU A 14 -18.16 5.92 4.95
CA GLU A 14 -17.65 5.43 3.68
C GLU A 14 -16.15 5.08 3.80
N PRO A 15 -15.60 4.25 2.91
CA PRO A 15 -14.16 3.97 2.87
C PRO A 15 -13.38 5.29 2.77
N THR A 16 -12.55 5.55 3.76
CA THR A 16 -11.87 6.84 3.92
C THR A 16 -10.42 6.61 4.27
N GLU A 17 -9.52 7.36 3.64
CA GLU A 17 -8.09 7.39 3.95
C GLU A 17 -7.74 8.71 4.63
N LEU A 18 -6.87 8.67 5.63
CA LEU A 18 -6.41 9.85 6.34
C LEU A 18 -5.09 10.35 5.75
N ILE A 19 -5.11 11.55 5.17
CA ILE A 19 -3.89 12.22 4.69
C ILE A 19 -3.23 12.95 5.87
N VAL A 20 -2.09 12.44 6.33
CA VAL A 20 -1.39 12.98 7.51
C VAL A 20 -0.14 13.72 7.08
N PHE A 21 -0.03 14.99 7.51
CA PHE A 21 1.17 15.81 7.37
C PHE A 21 1.84 16.03 8.73
N LYS A 22 3.17 16.06 8.74
CA LYS A 22 3.93 16.50 9.92
C LYS A 22 3.98 18.03 9.92
N GLY A 23 3.00 18.68 10.54
CA GLY A 23 2.79 20.13 10.52
C GLY A 23 2.01 20.58 9.28
N GLN A 24 2.23 21.82 8.83
CA GLN A 24 1.63 22.32 7.59
C GLN A 24 2.21 21.60 6.36
N PRO A 25 1.44 21.39 5.28
CA PRO A 25 1.95 20.80 4.05
C PRO A 25 3.19 21.56 3.53
N ASN A 26 4.30 20.85 3.37
CA ASN A 26 5.53 21.39 2.81
C ASN A 26 5.68 20.92 1.37
N LEU A 27 5.32 21.80 0.43
CA LEU A 27 5.30 21.52 -1.00
C LEU A 27 6.58 22.04 -1.65
N VAL A 28 7.30 21.18 -2.37
CA VAL A 28 8.51 21.54 -3.11
C VAL A 28 8.33 21.28 -4.61
N PRO A 29 8.90 22.11 -5.49
CA PRO A 29 8.80 21.91 -6.94
C PRO A 29 9.46 20.59 -7.38
N VAL A 30 8.79 19.88 -8.30
CA VAL A 30 9.37 18.75 -9.02
C VAL A 30 9.97 19.27 -10.32
N THR A 31 11.29 19.27 -10.40
CA THR A 31 12.05 19.83 -11.53
C THR A 31 11.56 19.32 -12.88
N GLY A 32 11.35 20.23 -13.83
CA GLY A 32 10.94 19.90 -15.20
C GLY A 32 9.45 19.58 -15.35
N THR A 33 8.65 19.78 -14.31
CA THR A 33 7.20 19.55 -14.34
C THR A 33 6.44 20.70 -13.65
N PRO A 34 5.15 20.88 -13.90
CA PRO A 34 4.29 21.79 -13.15
C PRO A 34 3.79 21.19 -11.83
N LEU A 35 4.52 20.23 -11.27
CA LEU A 35 4.10 19.54 -10.04
C LEU A 35 4.85 20.06 -8.82
N LEU A 36 4.14 20.10 -7.70
CA LEU A 36 4.73 20.23 -6.37
C LEU A 36 4.58 18.91 -5.63
N TRP A 37 5.59 18.54 -4.85
CA TRP A 37 5.64 17.33 -4.04
C TRP A 37 5.57 17.67 -2.56
N ALA A 38 4.73 16.97 -1.79
CA ALA A 38 4.67 17.11 -0.35
C ALA A 38 5.76 16.29 0.34
N THR A 39 6.72 16.96 0.97
CA THR A 39 7.88 16.30 1.60
C THR A 39 7.59 15.75 2.99
N ASN A 40 6.48 16.14 3.60
CA ASN A 40 6.15 15.83 4.99
C ASN A 40 4.81 15.09 5.16
N SER A 41 4.32 14.47 4.10
CA SER A 41 3.14 13.60 4.13
C SER A 41 3.53 12.13 4.36
N ALA A 42 2.64 11.37 5.00
CA ALA A 42 2.78 9.92 5.17
C ALA A 42 2.47 9.13 3.89
N ILE A 43 1.72 9.73 2.97
CA ILE A 43 1.39 9.19 1.63
C ILE A 43 1.93 10.13 0.56
N ASP A 44 1.97 9.66 -0.68
CA ASP A 44 2.44 10.45 -1.81
C ASP A 44 1.40 11.48 -2.24
N VAL A 45 1.69 12.76 -2.01
CA VAL A 45 0.81 13.89 -2.37
C VAL A 45 1.53 14.81 -3.34
N LEU A 46 0.90 15.07 -4.47
CA LEU A 46 1.35 16.04 -5.48
C LEU A 46 0.27 17.09 -5.70
N VAL A 47 0.70 18.28 -6.08
CA VAL A 47 -0.18 19.37 -6.51
C VAL A 47 0.21 19.77 -7.93
N ASP A 48 -0.75 19.81 -8.82
CA ASP A 48 -0.59 20.32 -10.16
C ASP A 48 -0.82 21.83 -10.16
N THR A 49 0.22 22.61 -10.46
CA THR A 49 0.12 24.08 -10.46
C THR A 49 -0.67 24.63 -11.63
N ASN A 50 -0.91 23.85 -12.70
CA ASN A 50 -1.72 24.29 -13.83
C ASN A 50 -3.23 24.24 -13.54
N SER A 51 -3.68 23.17 -12.86
CA SER A 51 -5.11 22.99 -12.52
C SER A 51 -5.44 23.34 -11.08
N SER A 52 -4.40 23.46 -10.22
CA SER A 52 -4.52 23.51 -8.76
C SER A 52 -5.11 22.26 -8.13
N ASP A 53 -5.17 21.15 -8.85
CA ASP A 53 -5.66 19.89 -8.35
C ASP A 53 -4.60 19.18 -7.49
N TYR A 54 -5.07 18.48 -6.50
CA TYR A 54 -4.29 17.57 -5.68
C TYR A 54 -4.39 16.16 -6.23
N PHE A 55 -3.27 15.45 -6.23
CA PHE A 55 -3.17 14.04 -6.60
C PHE A 55 -2.56 13.28 -5.44
N VAL A 56 -3.17 12.15 -5.08
CA VAL A 56 -2.64 11.24 -4.05
C VAL A 56 -2.49 9.84 -4.62
N LEU A 57 -1.42 9.16 -4.22
CA LEU A 57 -1.18 7.76 -4.55
C LEU A 57 -1.38 6.92 -3.30
N ILE A 58 -2.41 6.07 -3.33
CA ILE A 58 -2.77 5.19 -2.21
C ILE A 58 -2.84 3.76 -2.74
N SER A 59 -2.02 2.87 -2.19
CA SER A 59 -1.98 1.45 -2.59
C SER A 59 -1.88 1.25 -4.12
N GLY A 60 -1.06 2.06 -4.78
CA GLY A 60 -0.84 2.01 -6.23
C GLY A 60 -1.98 2.59 -7.08
N ARG A 61 -2.95 3.27 -6.47
CA ARG A 61 -4.09 3.89 -7.15
C ARG A 61 -4.05 5.39 -6.99
N TRP A 62 -4.28 6.10 -8.09
CA TRP A 62 -4.34 7.55 -8.09
C TRP A 62 -5.73 8.07 -7.80
N PHE A 63 -5.78 9.13 -7.00
CA PHE A 63 -7.00 9.90 -6.78
C PHE A 63 -6.70 11.39 -6.98
N ARG A 64 -7.67 12.14 -7.46
CA ARG A 64 -7.60 13.58 -7.72
C ARG A 64 -8.71 14.31 -6.98
N ALA A 65 -8.42 15.49 -6.46
CA ALA A 65 -9.40 16.41 -5.86
C ALA A 65 -8.98 17.86 -6.08
N PRO A 66 -9.94 18.81 -6.04
CA PRO A 66 -9.64 20.25 -6.12
C PRO A 66 -8.99 20.80 -4.83
N GLY A 67 -8.94 20.02 -3.77
CA GLY A 67 -8.34 20.37 -2.49
C GLY A 67 -8.15 19.14 -1.60
N LEU A 68 -7.47 19.32 -0.46
CA LEU A 68 -7.17 18.21 0.47
C LEU A 68 -8.43 17.60 1.10
N ASP A 69 -9.50 18.38 1.22
CA ASP A 69 -10.78 17.93 1.79
C ASP A 69 -11.64 17.16 0.77
N GLY A 70 -11.19 17.04 -0.47
CA GLY A 70 -11.90 16.36 -1.56
C GLY A 70 -12.94 17.23 -2.28
N PRO A 71 -13.93 16.65 -2.93
CA PRO A 71 -14.16 15.22 -3.08
C PRO A 71 -13.09 14.53 -3.95
N TRP A 72 -12.64 13.35 -3.52
CA TRP A 72 -11.62 12.58 -4.22
C TRP A 72 -12.25 11.68 -5.29
N THR A 73 -11.68 11.68 -6.48
CA THR A 73 -12.09 10.84 -7.60
C THR A 73 -10.93 9.98 -8.07
N PHE A 74 -11.20 8.73 -8.38
CA PHE A 74 -10.21 7.82 -8.94
C PHE A 74 -9.73 8.30 -10.31
N VAL A 75 -8.41 8.19 -10.56
CA VAL A 75 -7.77 8.48 -11.84
C VAL A 75 -6.97 7.26 -12.28
N ALA A 76 -7.28 6.71 -13.45
CA ALA A 76 -6.47 5.65 -14.00
C ALA A 76 -5.04 6.16 -14.30
N SER A 77 -4.02 5.32 -14.13
CA SER A 77 -2.62 5.72 -14.31
C SER A 77 -2.29 6.24 -15.72
N ASN A 78 -3.03 5.79 -16.75
CA ASN A 78 -2.93 6.26 -18.12
C ASN A 78 -3.77 7.52 -18.41
N ALA A 79 -4.58 7.97 -17.45
CA ALA A 79 -5.36 9.21 -17.53
C ALA A 79 -4.73 10.36 -16.72
N LEU A 80 -3.57 10.14 -16.13
CA LEU A 80 -2.79 11.20 -15.50
C LEU A 80 -2.30 12.22 -16.53
N PRO A 81 -2.13 13.49 -16.15
CA PRO A 81 -1.49 14.48 -17.01
C PRO A 81 -0.14 14.00 -17.53
N PRO A 82 0.19 14.24 -18.82
CA PRO A 82 1.42 13.68 -19.45
C PRO A 82 2.71 13.99 -18.73
N TYR A 83 2.79 15.13 -18.06
CA TYR A 83 4.00 15.55 -17.32
C TYR A 83 4.29 14.74 -16.04
N PHE A 84 3.37 13.87 -15.60
CA PHE A 84 3.69 12.90 -14.55
C PHE A 84 4.79 11.92 -14.99
N SER A 85 4.83 11.55 -16.27
CA SER A 85 5.90 10.72 -16.82
C SER A 85 7.24 11.45 -16.95
N GLN A 86 7.26 12.79 -16.82
CA GLN A 86 8.44 13.63 -16.89
C GLN A 86 9.10 13.85 -15.52
N ILE A 87 8.52 13.32 -14.45
CA ILE A 87 9.14 13.34 -13.11
C ILE A 87 10.54 12.71 -13.22
N PRO A 88 11.60 13.38 -12.75
CA PRO A 88 12.94 12.84 -12.86
C PRO A 88 13.09 11.53 -12.08
N ALA A 89 13.56 10.49 -12.78
CA ALA A 89 13.77 9.16 -12.18
C ALA A 89 14.93 9.13 -11.18
N LYS A 90 15.82 10.12 -11.23
CA LYS A 90 16.97 10.26 -10.32
C LYS A 90 16.98 11.65 -9.71
N GLY A 91 17.36 11.74 -8.43
CA GLY A 91 17.53 13.04 -7.76
C GLY A 91 16.23 13.73 -7.35
N SER A 92 15.07 13.15 -7.63
CA SER A 92 13.77 13.65 -7.18
C SER A 92 13.15 12.70 -6.16
N PRO A 93 12.70 13.17 -4.99
CA PRO A 93 11.96 12.33 -4.04
C PRO A 93 10.63 11.84 -4.63
N ALA A 94 10.02 12.60 -5.55
CA ALA A 94 8.81 12.21 -6.25
C ALA A 94 9.00 11.02 -7.21
N SER A 95 10.24 10.58 -7.49
CA SER A 95 10.50 9.42 -8.36
C SER A 95 9.85 8.12 -7.90
N VAL A 96 9.53 8.01 -6.63
CA VAL A 96 8.86 6.83 -6.05
C VAL A 96 7.51 6.53 -6.69
N VAL A 97 6.80 7.56 -7.18
CA VAL A 97 5.47 7.37 -7.80
C VAL A 97 5.53 6.87 -9.24
N LEU A 98 6.71 6.89 -9.89
CA LEU A 98 6.85 6.52 -11.31
C LEU A 98 6.43 5.07 -11.60
N ALA A 99 6.55 4.18 -10.63
CA ALA A 99 6.04 2.80 -10.74
C ALA A 99 4.52 2.71 -10.91
N SER A 100 3.80 3.79 -10.57
CA SER A 100 2.34 3.92 -10.70
C SER A 100 1.91 4.90 -11.79
N VAL A 101 2.85 5.34 -12.65
CA VAL A 101 2.58 6.23 -13.81
C VAL A 101 2.72 5.42 -15.10
N ALA A 102 1.62 5.24 -15.82
CA ALA A 102 1.61 4.46 -17.06
C ALA A 102 2.60 4.99 -18.09
N GLY A 103 3.24 4.07 -18.82
CA GLY A 103 4.20 4.41 -19.87
C GLY A 103 5.62 4.68 -19.39
N THR A 104 5.88 4.70 -18.07
CA THR A 104 7.24 4.83 -17.54
C THR A 104 7.97 3.49 -17.50
N PRO A 105 9.32 3.47 -17.61
CA PRO A 105 10.10 2.25 -17.42
C PRO A 105 9.89 1.61 -16.03
N GLN A 106 9.68 2.42 -15.00
CA GLN A 106 9.43 1.98 -13.64
C GLN A 106 8.09 1.23 -13.51
N ALA A 107 7.04 1.72 -14.17
CA ALA A 107 5.75 1.03 -14.21
C ALA A 107 5.86 -0.30 -14.98
N GLN A 108 6.61 -0.33 -16.08
CA GLN A 108 6.85 -1.57 -16.82
C GLN A 108 7.63 -2.59 -15.97
N ALA A 109 8.67 -2.14 -15.26
CA ALA A 109 9.42 -2.99 -14.34
C ALA A 109 8.56 -3.52 -13.19
N ALA A 110 7.66 -2.69 -12.63
CA ALA A 110 6.72 -3.10 -11.59
C ALA A 110 5.73 -4.18 -12.07
N VAL A 111 5.21 -4.06 -13.30
CA VAL A 111 4.36 -5.09 -13.91
C VAL A 111 5.11 -6.40 -14.07
N ILE A 112 6.35 -6.37 -14.57
CA ILE A 112 7.19 -7.57 -14.71
C ILE A 112 7.45 -8.19 -13.34
N ALA A 113 7.85 -7.40 -12.34
CA ALA A 113 8.11 -7.89 -10.98
C ALA A 113 6.87 -8.56 -10.36
N ASN A 114 5.68 -7.99 -10.57
CA ASN A 114 4.42 -8.58 -10.09
C ASN A 114 3.97 -9.80 -10.90
N SER A 115 4.43 -9.96 -12.14
CA SER A 115 4.11 -11.12 -12.97
C SER A 115 5.02 -12.32 -12.67
N ILE A 116 6.16 -12.11 -12.01
CA ILE A 116 7.04 -13.19 -11.57
C ILE A 116 6.41 -13.86 -10.35
N PRO A 117 6.07 -15.18 -10.43
CA PRO A 117 5.54 -15.88 -9.26
C PRO A 117 6.51 -15.79 -8.09
N GLN A 118 6.04 -15.33 -6.94
CA GLN A 118 6.80 -15.34 -5.69
C GLN A 118 6.86 -16.78 -5.15
N THR A 119 7.55 -17.66 -5.86
CA THR A 119 7.73 -19.06 -5.48
C THR A 119 9.09 -19.25 -4.84
N ALA A 120 9.12 -19.92 -3.70
CA ALA A 120 10.35 -20.42 -3.10
C ALA A 120 10.31 -21.96 -3.13
N SER A 121 11.36 -22.58 -3.62
CA SER A 121 11.56 -24.02 -3.47
C SER A 121 12.11 -24.31 -2.09
N ILE A 122 11.31 -24.89 -1.22
CA ILE A 122 11.73 -25.31 0.12
C ILE A 122 11.99 -26.80 0.09
N LEU A 123 13.21 -27.21 0.48
CA LEU A 123 13.57 -28.61 0.58
C LEU A 123 12.73 -29.27 1.69
N ARG A 124 12.15 -30.42 1.40
CA ARG A 124 11.37 -31.22 2.36
C ARG A 124 12.22 -31.73 3.52
N VAL A 125 13.52 -31.89 3.28
CA VAL A 125 14.51 -32.34 4.26
C VAL A 125 15.52 -31.21 4.42
N GLY A 126 15.71 -30.73 5.65
CA GLY A 126 16.62 -29.62 5.95
C GLY A 126 16.11 -28.21 5.61
N GLY A 127 14.83 -28.07 5.30
CA GLY A 127 14.15 -26.77 5.17
C GLY A 127 14.01 -26.09 6.54
N PRO A 128 13.49 -24.83 6.55
CA PRO A 128 13.28 -24.10 7.79
C PRO A 128 12.31 -24.88 8.70
N SER A 129 12.67 -25.03 9.97
CA SER A 129 11.79 -25.65 10.95
C SER A 129 10.65 -24.67 11.29
N PHE A 130 9.43 -25.11 11.14
CA PHE A 130 8.25 -24.39 11.56
C PHE A 130 7.69 -25.06 12.82
N ALA A 131 7.66 -24.36 13.93
CA ALA A 131 7.11 -24.84 15.19
C ALA A 131 6.06 -23.84 15.68
N PRO A 132 4.78 -24.03 15.36
CA PRO A 132 3.72 -23.13 15.82
C PRO A 132 3.60 -23.21 17.35
N VAL A 133 3.43 -22.05 17.98
CA VAL A 133 3.16 -21.95 19.41
C VAL A 133 1.64 -21.88 19.59
N PHE A 134 1.11 -22.74 20.44
CA PHE A 134 -0.30 -22.79 20.80
C PHE A 134 -0.51 -22.30 22.26
N ASP A 135 -1.62 -21.66 22.49
CA ASP A 135 -2.10 -21.40 23.84
C ASP A 135 -2.84 -22.64 24.36
N GLY A 136 -2.10 -23.51 25.07
CA GLY A 136 -2.54 -24.83 25.48
C GLY A 136 -2.42 -25.90 24.38
N ALA A 137 -3.30 -26.92 24.44
CA ALA A 137 -3.35 -27.95 23.41
C ALA A 137 -3.94 -27.37 22.09
N PRO A 138 -3.49 -27.85 20.92
CA PRO A 138 -4.02 -27.37 19.62
C PRO A 138 -5.54 -27.55 19.52
N VAL A 139 -6.25 -26.46 19.22
CA VAL A 139 -7.71 -26.46 19.02
C VAL A 139 -8.01 -26.19 17.55
N TRP A 140 -8.70 -27.13 16.90
CA TRP A 140 -9.03 -27.09 15.49
C TRP A 140 -10.52 -26.84 15.29
N LYS A 141 -10.86 -26.03 14.29
CA LYS A 141 -12.23 -25.80 13.83
C LYS A 141 -12.36 -26.14 12.35
N PRO A 142 -13.43 -26.83 11.95
CA PRO A 142 -13.68 -27.13 10.54
C PRO A 142 -13.95 -25.84 9.75
N ILE A 143 -13.52 -25.85 8.48
CA ILE A 143 -13.94 -24.88 7.47
C ILE A 143 -15.14 -25.50 6.75
N GLU A 144 -16.29 -24.82 6.82
CA GLU A 144 -17.55 -25.29 6.24
C GLU A 144 -17.37 -25.67 4.76
N ASP A 145 -18.06 -26.72 4.33
CA ASP A 145 -18.04 -27.27 2.99
C ASP A 145 -16.66 -27.76 2.48
N THR A 146 -15.72 -28.01 3.40
CA THR A 146 -14.38 -28.54 3.07
C THR A 146 -13.95 -29.64 4.00
N SER A 147 -12.89 -30.39 3.63
CA SER A 147 -12.20 -31.33 4.51
C SER A 147 -11.07 -30.67 5.31
N LEU A 148 -11.04 -29.34 5.37
CA LEU A 148 -9.98 -28.57 6.01
C LEU A 148 -10.42 -28.14 7.42
N GLU A 149 -9.43 -27.97 8.30
CA GLU A 149 -9.60 -27.37 9.62
C GLU A 149 -8.53 -26.31 9.85
N TYR A 150 -8.85 -25.28 10.61
CA TYR A 150 -7.90 -24.22 10.99
C TYR A 150 -7.69 -24.18 12.50
N ALA A 151 -6.49 -23.84 12.91
CA ALA A 151 -6.15 -23.69 14.31
C ALA A 151 -6.65 -22.33 14.84
N VAL A 152 -7.30 -22.33 16.01
CA VAL A 152 -7.89 -21.12 16.61
C VAL A 152 -7.11 -20.55 17.78
N ASN A 153 -6.14 -21.29 18.33
CA ASN A 153 -5.36 -20.90 19.51
C ASN A 153 -3.86 -20.82 19.24
N THR A 154 -3.51 -20.32 18.05
CA THR A 154 -2.14 -20.01 17.65
C THR A 154 -2.13 -18.68 16.92
N GLY A 155 -1.02 -17.94 17.02
CA GLY A 155 -0.80 -16.71 16.29
C GLY A 155 -0.40 -16.92 14.81
N ALA A 156 -0.15 -18.16 14.39
CA ALA A 156 0.16 -18.51 13.01
C ALA A 156 -1.10 -18.97 12.27
N PRO A 157 -1.29 -18.57 10.98
CA PRO A 157 -2.37 -19.09 10.15
C PRO A 157 -2.08 -20.55 9.77
N LEU A 158 -2.61 -21.49 10.52
CA LEU A 158 -2.33 -22.92 10.37
C LEU A 158 -3.59 -23.66 9.95
N ILE A 159 -3.52 -24.35 8.81
CA ILE A 159 -4.59 -25.18 8.26
C ILE A 159 -4.10 -26.63 8.20
N ARG A 160 -4.95 -27.59 8.54
CA ARG A 160 -4.66 -29.01 8.36
C ARG A 160 -5.63 -29.68 7.40
N VAL A 161 -5.10 -30.69 6.73
CA VAL A 161 -5.85 -31.62 5.86
C VAL A 161 -5.70 -33.01 6.45
N GLY A 162 -6.78 -33.56 6.99
CA GLY A 162 -6.70 -34.82 7.72
C GLY A 162 -5.85 -34.73 9.00
N SER A 163 -5.22 -35.83 9.42
CA SER A 163 -4.45 -35.92 10.66
C SER A 163 -3.00 -35.44 10.55
N ASP A 164 -2.40 -35.45 9.36
CA ASP A 164 -0.93 -35.41 9.22
C ASP A 164 -0.37 -34.37 8.23
N SER A 165 -1.22 -33.56 7.59
CA SER A 165 -0.78 -32.56 6.62
C SER A 165 -1.16 -31.16 7.07
N TYR A 166 -0.16 -30.28 7.19
CA TYR A 166 -0.31 -28.89 7.65
C TYR A 166 0.19 -27.90 6.62
N PHE A 167 -0.49 -26.76 6.56
CA PHE A 167 -0.11 -25.58 5.77
C PHE A 167 -0.04 -24.37 6.68
N ALA A 168 0.99 -23.53 6.50
CA ALA A 168 1.23 -22.30 7.27
C ALA A 168 1.55 -21.14 6.35
#